data_082e986ec86fa3fbc7c76ecae340bc54
#
_entry.id   082e986ec86fa3fbc7c76ecae340bc54
#
_cell.length_a   1.000
_cell.length_b   1.000
_cell.length_c   1.000
_cell.angle_alpha   90.00
_cell.angle_beta   90.00
_cell.angle_gamma   90.00
#
_symmetry.space_group_name_H-M   'P 1'
#
loop_
_entity.id
_entity.type
_entity.pdbx_description
1 polymer ?
#
loop_
_entity_poly.entity_id
_entity_poly.type
_entity_poly.pdbx_seq_one_letter_code
_entity_poly.pdbx_strand_id
1 'polypeptide(L)'
;MSRAAGVTLAASALVAAVLAVAAIPLDVLAHFAPVWLAAGLASVAAAAALRGAPLRRLSLACGALAIVAGGFLMAPELLRPPEPAAAPGAAGQIKLIQFNAYKRNGDVRRVADWLIAQDPDIVTLQEARHDLRDELLRRTGWSVAGAKEHVMIFSREPRLRMMRPPLRNSVLTYMNATYLGSAGPFEVVSTHFDWPTSRTFAQQHADLARVTAALPRERMIVTGDFNTTPWSDALRRTDLTLGLRRVDRALYSWPAQVGGRAWPLPVLPIDHVYVGKDWKVVSIERGPALGSDHYPVVVVLAPVWRR
;
A
#
# COMPACT_ATOMS: atom_id res chain seq x y z
N MET A 1 -31.80 -16.76 -25.80
CA MET A 1 -30.41 -16.92 -25.31
C MET A 1 -29.97 -18.34 -25.49
N SER A 2 -28.72 -18.57 -25.95
CA SER A 2 -28.23 -19.93 -26.18
C SER A 2 -27.98 -20.65 -24.85
N ARG A 3 -28.18 -21.99 -24.85
CA ARG A 3 -27.78 -22.84 -23.70
C ARG A 3 -26.33 -22.60 -23.28
N ALA A 4 -25.43 -22.33 -24.24
CA ALA A 4 -24.01 -22.02 -24.00
C ALA A 4 -23.82 -20.81 -23.10
N ALA A 5 -24.52 -19.68 -23.36
CA ALA A 5 -24.38 -18.49 -22.54
C ALA A 5 -24.82 -18.67 -21.09
N GLY A 6 -25.89 -19.46 -20.84
CA GLY A 6 -26.31 -19.77 -19.47
C GLY A 6 -25.33 -20.69 -18.74
N VAL A 7 -24.73 -21.66 -19.43
CA VAL A 7 -23.70 -22.55 -18.88
C VAL A 7 -22.43 -21.75 -18.57
N THR A 8 -21.98 -20.87 -19.48
CA THR A 8 -20.81 -20.01 -19.25
C THR A 8 -21.00 -19.10 -18.03
N LEU A 9 -22.19 -18.48 -17.89
CA LEU A 9 -22.49 -17.63 -16.73
C LEU A 9 -22.41 -18.45 -15.41
N ALA A 10 -23.01 -19.64 -15.39
CA ALA A 10 -22.98 -20.49 -14.20
C ALA A 10 -21.56 -20.99 -13.87
N ALA A 11 -20.77 -21.35 -14.88
CA ALA A 11 -19.38 -21.75 -14.69
C ALA A 11 -18.51 -20.60 -14.13
N SER A 12 -18.66 -19.38 -14.70
CA SER A 12 -17.95 -18.19 -14.22
C SER A 12 -18.34 -17.84 -12.78
N ALA A 13 -19.63 -17.91 -12.45
CA ALA A 13 -20.11 -17.66 -11.09
C ALA A 13 -19.58 -18.71 -10.10
N LEU A 14 -19.52 -19.98 -10.50
CA LEU A 14 -18.95 -21.04 -9.67
C LEU A 14 -17.47 -20.84 -9.42
N VAL A 15 -16.69 -20.52 -10.45
CA VAL A 15 -15.25 -20.21 -10.30
C VAL A 15 -15.04 -19.04 -9.34
N ALA A 16 -15.80 -17.96 -9.51
CA ALA A 16 -15.73 -16.80 -8.61
C ALA A 16 -16.05 -17.18 -7.15
N ALA A 17 -17.09 -17.99 -6.92
CA ALA A 17 -17.46 -18.46 -5.59
C ALA A 17 -16.38 -19.35 -4.96
N VAL A 18 -15.84 -20.31 -5.71
CA VAL A 18 -14.77 -21.19 -5.23
C VAL A 18 -13.54 -20.41 -4.86
N LEU A 19 -13.09 -19.48 -5.70
CA LEU A 19 -11.92 -18.65 -5.44
C LEU A 19 -12.15 -17.68 -4.27
N ALA A 20 -13.34 -17.08 -4.16
CA ALA A 20 -13.70 -16.21 -3.04
C ALA A 20 -13.70 -16.94 -1.70
N VAL A 21 -14.26 -18.16 -1.64
CA VAL A 21 -14.25 -18.98 -0.42
C VAL A 21 -12.85 -19.48 -0.10
N ALA A 22 -12.09 -19.93 -1.11
CA ALA A 22 -10.70 -20.36 -0.94
C ALA A 22 -9.79 -19.23 -0.48
N ALA A 23 -10.11 -17.97 -0.78
CA ALA A 23 -9.38 -16.79 -0.33
C ALA A 23 -9.42 -16.61 1.20
N ILE A 24 -10.38 -17.17 1.91
CA ILE A 24 -10.47 -17.06 3.38
C ILE A 24 -9.28 -17.78 4.04
N PRO A 25 -8.97 -19.06 3.75
CA PRO A 25 -7.79 -19.73 4.30
C PRO A 25 -6.49 -19.49 3.50
N LEU A 26 -6.57 -19.07 2.24
CA LEU A 26 -5.42 -18.90 1.35
C LEU A 26 -5.13 -17.41 1.12
N ASP A 27 -4.27 -16.86 1.95
CA ASP A 27 -3.99 -15.41 2.02
C ASP A 27 -3.61 -14.79 0.66
N VAL A 28 -2.89 -15.53 -0.18
CA VAL A 28 -2.56 -15.08 -1.55
C VAL A 28 -3.78 -14.78 -2.41
N LEU A 29 -4.87 -15.52 -2.25
CA LEU A 29 -6.13 -15.27 -2.96
C LEU A 29 -6.94 -14.13 -2.32
N ALA A 30 -6.73 -13.87 -1.03
CA ALA A 30 -7.39 -12.78 -0.33
C ALA A 30 -7.04 -11.42 -0.97
N HIS A 31 -5.83 -11.24 -1.50
CA HIS A 31 -5.45 -10.00 -2.17
C HIS A 31 -6.42 -9.57 -3.29
N PHE A 32 -7.09 -10.54 -3.92
CA PHE A 32 -8.04 -10.32 -5.00
C PHE A 32 -9.51 -10.24 -4.54
N ALA A 33 -9.77 -10.06 -3.24
CA ALA A 33 -11.13 -9.96 -2.70
C ALA A 33 -12.06 -8.98 -3.46
N PRO A 34 -11.61 -7.78 -3.90
CA PRO A 34 -12.43 -6.89 -4.73
C PRO A 34 -12.84 -7.51 -6.07
N VAL A 35 -11.98 -8.32 -6.66
CA VAL A 35 -12.26 -9.01 -7.94
C VAL A 35 -13.33 -10.08 -7.73
N TRP A 36 -13.24 -10.85 -6.66
CA TRP A 36 -14.26 -11.86 -6.32
C TRP A 36 -15.61 -11.23 -6.02
N LEU A 37 -15.62 -10.13 -5.27
CA LEU A 37 -16.82 -9.35 -4.98
C LEU A 37 -17.45 -8.81 -6.27
N ALA A 38 -16.67 -8.19 -7.15
CA ALA A 38 -17.15 -7.66 -8.43
C ALA A 38 -17.69 -8.77 -9.35
N ALA A 39 -16.99 -9.90 -9.45
CA ALA A 39 -17.43 -11.06 -10.23
C ALA A 39 -18.74 -11.63 -9.70
N GLY A 40 -18.91 -11.69 -8.37
CA GLY A 40 -20.17 -12.10 -7.73
C GLY A 40 -21.32 -11.15 -8.08
N LEU A 41 -21.11 -9.83 -7.96
CA LEU A 41 -22.10 -8.81 -8.32
C LEU A 41 -22.49 -8.90 -9.80
N ALA A 42 -21.52 -9.01 -10.70
CA ALA A 42 -21.75 -9.18 -12.13
C ALA A 42 -22.56 -10.45 -12.44
N SER A 43 -22.25 -11.57 -11.76
CA SER A 43 -22.96 -12.84 -11.93
C SER A 43 -24.41 -12.76 -11.49
N VAL A 44 -24.68 -12.12 -10.34
CA VAL A 44 -26.05 -11.90 -9.85
C VAL A 44 -26.82 -10.99 -10.79
N ALA A 45 -26.23 -9.85 -11.23
CA ALA A 45 -26.85 -8.91 -12.14
C ALA A 45 -27.20 -9.58 -13.48
N ALA A 46 -26.26 -10.33 -14.07
CA ALA A 46 -26.48 -11.06 -15.32
C ALA A 46 -27.58 -12.14 -15.17
N ALA A 47 -27.56 -12.90 -14.08
CA ALA A 47 -28.59 -13.92 -13.83
C ALA A 47 -29.97 -13.30 -13.56
N ALA A 48 -30.05 -12.12 -12.97
CA ALA A 48 -31.29 -11.38 -12.77
C ALA A 48 -31.88 -10.88 -14.11
N ALA A 49 -31.04 -10.34 -14.98
CA ALA A 49 -31.42 -9.85 -16.30
C ALA A 49 -31.87 -11.00 -17.23
N LEU A 50 -31.20 -12.16 -17.13
CA LEU A 50 -31.39 -13.31 -18.02
C LEU A 50 -32.38 -14.33 -17.43
N ARG A 51 -33.63 -13.93 -17.20
CA ARG A 51 -34.66 -14.71 -16.46
C ARG A 51 -34.94 -16.11 -16.98
N GLY A 52 -34.76 -16.38 -18.27
CA GLY A 52 -34.91 -17.70 -18.89
C GLY A 52 -33.63 -18.52 -19.04
N ALA A 53 -32.53 -18.09 -18.44
CA ALA A 53 -31.23 -18.75 -18.61
C ALA A 53 -31.21 -20.13 -17.91
N PRO A 54 -30.65 -21.17 -18.56
CA PRO A 54 -30.32 -22.43 -17.89
C PRO A 54 -29.38 -22.16 -16.70
N LEU A 55 -29.55 -22.94 -15.64
CA LEU A 55 -28.72 -22.84 -14.42
C LEU A 55 -28.74 -21.45 -13.72
N ARG A 56 -29.76 -20.63 -14.01
CA ARG A 56 -29.92 -19.29 -13.40
C ARG A 56 -29.85 -19.32 -11.88
N ARG A 57 -30.52 -20.29 -11.23
CA ARG A 57 -30.51 -20.42 -9.76
C ARG A 57 -29.09 -20.71 -9.23
N LEU A 58 -28.32 -21.54 -9.93
CA LEU A 58 -26.94 -21.83 -9.58
C LEU A 58 -26.08 -20.57 -9.71
N SER A 59 -26.23 -19.80 -10.81
CA SER A 59 -25.50 -18.53 -11.00
C SER A 59 -25.82 -17.52 -9.90
N LEU A 60 -27.07 -17.40 -9.47
CA LEU A 60 -27.47 -16.52 -8.36
C LEU A 60 -26.84 -16.98 -7.03
N ALA A 61 -26.92 -18.28 -6.72
CA ALA A 61 -26.37 -18.82 -5.48
C ALA A 61 -24.83 -18.68 -5.42
N CYS A 62 -24.13 -19.01 -6.49
CA CYS A 62 -22.67 -18.86 -6.56
C CYS A 62 -22.26 -17.38 -6.53
N GLY A 63 -22.97 -16.50 -7.26
CA GLY A 63 -22.70 -15.08 -7.22
C GLY A 63 -22.91 -14.48 -5.82
N ALA A 64 -23.99 -14.85 -5.13
CA ALA A 64 -24.23 -14.45 -3.75
C ALA A 64 -23.14 -14.93 -2.80
N LEU A 65 -22.69 -16.17 -2.95
CA LEU A 65 -21.60 -16.73 -2.14
C LEU A 65 -20.27 -15.96 -2.37
N ALA A 66 -19.95 -15.61 -3.61
CA ALA A 66 -18.77 -14.79 -3.93
C ALA A 66 -18.87 -13.40 -3.31
N ILE A 67 -20.06 -12.76 -3.33
CA ILE A 67 -20.31 -11.47 -2.68
C ILE A 67 -20.08 -11.56 -1.16
N VAL A 68 -20.66 -12.57 -0.53
CA VAL A 68 -20.53 -12.77 0.92
C VAL A 68 -19.08 -13.04 1.32
N ALA A 69 -18.38 -13.93 0.62
CA ALA A 69 -16.99 -14.25 0.93
C ALA A 69 -16.04 -13.05 0.68
N GLY A 70 -16.17 -12.39 -0.48
CA GLY A 70 -15.37 -11.19 -0.79
C GLY A 70 -15.67 -10.03 0.18
N GLY A 71 -16.95 -9.82 0.49
CA GLY A 71 -17.39 -8.83 1.47
C GLY A 71 -16.87 -9.11 2.87
N PHE A 72 -16.88 -10.37 3.32
CA PHE A 72 -16.31 -10.78 4.60
C PHE A 72 -14.83 -10.44 4.72
N LEU A 73 -14.05 -10.68 3.67
CA LEU A 73 -12.64 -10.32 3.64
C LEU A 73 -12.41 -8.81 3.70
N MET A 74 -13.23 -8.02 3.01
CA MET A 74 -13.05 -6.57 2.91
C MET A 74 -13.69 -5.78 4.07
N ALA A 75 -14.70 -6.33 4.73
CA ALA A 75 -15.49 -5.63 5.74
C ALA A 75 -14.64 -5.03 6.89
N PRO A 76 -13.64 -5.72 7.47
CA PRO A 76 -12.83 -5.13 8.54
C PRO A 76 -12.14 -3.85 8.15
N GLU A 77 -11.65 -3.75 6.91
CA GLU A 77 -11.00 -2.53 6.40
C GLU A 77 -12.03 -1.41 6.14
N LEU A 78 -13.14 -1.75 5.51
CA LEU A 78 -14.17 -0.77 5.15
C LEU A 78 -14.88 -0.20 6.38
N LEU A 79 -15.02 -1.01 7.44
CA LEU A 79 -15.66 -0.63 8.71
C LEU A 79 -14.67 -0.09 9.74
N ARG A 80 -13.38 -0.05 9.46
CA ARG A 80 -12.36 0.49 10.36
C ARG A 80 -12.71 1.93 10.75
N PRO A 81 -12.58 2.31 12.04
CA PRO A 81 -12.81 3.69 12.47
C PRO A 81 -11.97 4.71 11.69
N PRO A 82 -12.42 5.95 11.50
CA PRO A 82 -11.62 6.99 10.87
C PRO A 82 -10.39 7.32 11.73
N GLU A 83 -9.30 7.68 11.08
CA GLU A 83 -8.07 8.09 11.76
C GLU A 83 -8.23 9.46 12.43
N PRO A 84 -7.53 9.72 13.55
CA PRO A 84 -7.48 11.05 14.15
C PRO A 84 -6.98 12.09 13.15
N ALA A 85 -7.84 13.07 12.87
CA ALA A 85 -7.55 14.11 11.87
C ALA A 85 -6.98 15.37 12.51
N ALA A 86 -6.21 16.13 11.74
CA ALA A 86 -5.79 17.50 12.03
C ALA A 86 -6.27 18.43 10.93
N ALA A 87 -6.43 19.72 11.27
CA ALA A 87 -6.83 20.72 10.29
C ALA A 87 -5.69 20.99 9.29
N PRO A 88 -6.01 21.35 8.03
CA PRO A 88 -5.02 21.92 7.11
C PRO A 88 -4.31 23.12 7.73
N GLY A 89 -3.00 23.23 7.51
CA GLY A 89 -2.18 24.29 8.10
C GLY A 89 -1.84 24.10 9.60
N ALA A 90 -2.11 22.93 10.18
CA ALA A 90 -1.71 22.61 11.55
C ALA A 90 -0.20 22.81 11.73
N ALA A 91 0.20 23.41 12.86
CA ALA A 91 1.59 23.75 13.12
C ALA A 91 2.49 22.50 13.11
N GLY A 92 3.64 22.61 12.45
CA GLY A 92 4.65 21.55 12.40
C GLY A 92 4.26 20.34 11.53
N GLN A 93 3.29 20.53 10.64
CA GLN A 93 2.97 19.47 9.68
C GLN A 93 4.16 19.13 8.80
N ILE A 94 4.22 17.87 8.36
CA ILE A 94 5.18 17.36 7.40
C ILE A 94 4.45 16.74 6.21
N LYS A 95 4.97 16.93 5.01
CA LYS A 95 4.51 16.30 3.79
C LYS A 95 5.47 15.18 3.42
N LEU A 96 4.98 13.96 3.39
CA LEU A 96 5.74 12.79 3.01
C LEU A 96 5.16 12.16 1.76
N ILE A 97 6.03 11.75 0.84
CA ILE A 97 5.66 10.98 -0.36
C ILE A 97 6.29 9.61 -0.27
N GLN A 98 5.47 8.57 -0.33
CA GLN A 98 5.90 7.20 -0.53
C GLN A 98 5.69 6.81 -2.00
N PHE A 99 6.68 6.17 -2.62
CA PHE A 99 6.55 5.77 -4.02
C PHE A 99 7.48 4.61 -4.38
N ASN A 100 6.92 3.48 -4.84
CA ASN A 100 7.69 2.49 -5.58
C ASN A 100 7.90 3.03 -6.99
N ALA A 101 9.16 3.43 -7.28
CA ALA A 101 9.51 4.12 -8.52
C ALA A 101 9.66 3.18 -9.73
N TYR A 102 9.60 1.86 -9.50
CA TYR A 102 9.77 0.80 -10.48
C TYR A 102 11.11 0.82 -11.21
N LYS A 103 11.95 -0.14 -10.92
CA LYS A 103 13.33 -0.24 -11.46
C LYS A 103 13.43 -0.23 -13.00
N ARG A 104 12.34 -0.51 -13.72
CA ARG A 104 12.27 -0.45 -15.18
C ARG A 104 11.64 0.84 -15.70
N ASN A 105 11.27 1.77 -14.83
CA ASN A 105 10.74 3.06 -15.24
C ASN A 105 11.82 3.87 -15.97
N GLY A 106 11.60 4.19 -17.22
CA GLY A 106 12.54 4.98 -18.03
C GLY A 106 12.36 6.49 -17.92
N ASP A 107 11.27 6.95 -17.28
CA ASP A 107 10.91 8.38 -17.23
C ASP A 107 11.38 9.05 -15.94
N VAL A 108 12.68 8.93 -15.66
CA VAL A 108 13.34 9.47 -14.45
C VAL A 108 13.09 10.96 -14.29
N ARG A 109 13.14 11.71 -15.39
CA ARG A 109 12.95 13.17 -15.35
C ARG A 109 11.54 13.54 -14.89
N ARG A 110 10.51 12.91 -15.43
CA ARG A 110 9.12 13.15 -15.05
C ARG A 110 8.86 12.83 -13.58
N VAL A 111 9.45 11.74 -13.09
CA VAL A 111 9.37 11.38 -11.66
C VAL A 111 10.03 12.47 -10.82
N ALA A 112 11.25 12.89 -11.16
CA ALA A 112 11.98 13.92 -10.44
C ALA A 112 11.24 15.27 -10.48
N ASP A 113 10.75 15.70 -11.67
CA ASP A 113 9.99 16.94 -11.83
C ASP A 113 8.76 16.96 -10.91
N TRP A 114 8.00 15.86 -10.88
CA TRP A 114 6.82 15.79 -10.06
C TRP A 114 7.16 15.80 -8.56
N LEU A 115 8.14 14.98 -8.13
CA LEU A 115 8.56 14.94 -6.72
C LEU A 115 9.03 16.32 -6.23
N ILE A 116 9.83 17.03 -7.03
CA ILE A 116 10.32 18.36 -6.69
C ILE A 116 9.17 19.37 -6.63
N ALA A 117 8.25 19.33 -7.61
CA ALA A 117 7.10 20.23 -7.65
C ALA A 117 6.12 20.03 -6.49
N GLN A 118 6.09 18.81 -5.90
CA GLN A 118 5.30 18.55 -4.70
C GLN A 118 5.85 19.21 -3.44
N ASP A 119 7.11 19.67 -3.45
CA ASP A 119 7.78 20.29 -2.31
C ASP A 119 7.64 19.51 -0.99
N PRO A 120 8.00 18.21 -0.95
CA PRO A 120 7.86 17.36 0.22
C PRO A 120 8.97 17.60 1.23
N ASP A 121 8.70 17.33 2.51
CA ASP A 121 9.74 17.28 3.55
C ASP A 121 10.52 15.98 3.50
N ILE A 122 9.83 14.87 3.22
CA ILE A 122 10.38 13.52 3.14
C ILE A 122 9.86 12.82 1.88
N VAL A 123 10.75 12.08 1.21
CA VAL A 123 10.37 11.14 0.14
C VAL A 123 10.96 9.77 0.44
N THR A 124 10.12 8.75 0.48
CA THR A 124 10.55 7.35 0.60
C THR A 124 10.34 6.65 -0.73
N LEU A 125 11.42 6.12 -1.29
CA LEU A 125 11.40 5.43 -2.59
C LEU A 125 11.74 3.96 -2.43
N GLN A 126 11.00 3.11 -3.14
CA GLN A 126 11.31 1.70 -3.36
C GLN A 126 11.61 1.49 -4.84
N GLU A 127 12.38 0.47 -5.16
CA GLU A 127 12.88 0.16 -6.50
C GLU A 127 13.54 1.36 -7.23
N ALA A 128 14.03 2.33 -6.45
CA ALA A 128 14.60 3.54 -7.02
C ALA A 128 15.95 3.25 -7.68
N ARG A 129 16.10 3.69 -8.93
CA ARG A 129 17.33 3.60 -9.71
C ARG A 129 18.33 4.66 -9.26
N HIS A 130 19.61 4.40 -9.49
CA HIS A 130 20.68 5.36 -9.17
C HIS A 130 20.57 6.67 -9.96
N ASP A 131 20.11 6.61 -11.23
CA ASP A 131 19.91 7.80 -12.05
C ASP A 131 18.81 8.72 -11.49
N LEU A 132 17.71 8.17 -10.95
CA LEU A 132 16.70 8.97 -10.25
C LEU A 132 17.26 9.61 -8.97
N ARG A 133 18.05 8.85 -8.20
CA ARG A 133 18.75 9.39 -7.04
C ARG A 133 19.64 10.57 -7.41
N ASP A 134 20.49 10.37 -8.41
CA ASP A 134 21.48 11.36 -8.82
C ASP A 134 20.79 12.63 -9.40
N GLU A 135 19.71 12.45 -10.14
CA GLU A 135 18.88 13.54 -10.67
C GLU A 135 18.24 14.37 -9.54
N LEU A 136 17.66 13.70 -8.53
CA LEU A 136 17.09 14.39 -7.36
C LEU A 136 18.17 15.17 -6.59
N LEU A 137 19.31 14.53 -6.26
CA LEU A 137 20.39 15.18 -5.51
C LEU A 137 20.99 16.36 -6.26
N ARG A 138 21.19 16.23 -7.57
CA ARG A 138 21.73 17.30 -8.40
C ARG A 138 20.84 18.54 -8.44
N ARG A 139 19.50 18.36 -8.35
CA ARG A 139 18.52 19.43 -8.55
C ARG A 139 18.01 20.05 -7.26
N THR A 140 18.12 19.36 -6.14
CA THR A 140 17.45 19.81 -4.91
C THR A 140 18.38 20.11 -3.75
N GLY A 141 19.55 19.50 -3.70
CA GLY A 141 20.40 19.52 -2.51
C GLY A 141 19.83 18.68 -1.34
N TRP A 142 18.80 17.88 -1.54
CA TRP A 142 18.26 17.01 -0.51
C TRP A 142 19.31 16.05 0.03
N SER A 143 19.18 15.65 1.29
CA SER A 143 19.96 14.55 1.85
C SER A 143 19.31 13.20 1.51
N VAL A 144 20.12 12.13 1.43
CA VAL A 144 19.64 10.77 1.17
C VAL A 144 20.18 9.79 2.19
N ALA A 145 19.34 8.86 2.63
CA ALA A 145 19.72 7.64 3.34
C ALA A 145 19.40 6.43 2.47
N GLY A 146 20.31 5.42 2.40
CA GLY A 146 20.03 4.15 1.73
C GLY A 146 20.37 4.05 0.26
N ALA A 147 21.48 4.59 -0.19
CA ALA A 147 21.85 4.63 -1.61
C ALA A 147 22.13 3.27 -2.30
N LYS A 148 22.27 2.16 -1.57
CA LYS A 148 22.74 0.87 -2.15
C LYS A 148 21.65 -0.20 -2.32
N GLU A 149 20.46 -0.05 -1.73
CA GLU A 149 19.50 -1.15 -1.57
C GLU A 149 18.15 -0.91 -2.28
N HIS A 150 18.10 -0.03 -3.25
CA HIS A 150 16.86 0.33 -3.96
C HIS A 150 15.71 0.84 -3.05
N VAL A 151 15.95 0.97 -1.73
CA VAL A 151 15.07 1.60 -0.76
C VAL A 151 15.80 2.82 -0.22
N MET A 152 15.22 4.00 -0.42
CA MET A 152 15.85 5.28 -0.11
C MET A 152 14.90 6.19 0.64
N ILE A 153 15.47 7.04 1.51
CA ILE A 153 14.74 8.13 2.15
C ILE A 153 15.46 9.43 1.80
N PHE A 154 14.78 10.31 1.09
CA PHE A 154 15.24 11.66 0.82
C PHE A 154 14.56 12.63 1.79
N SER A 155 15.26 13.69 2.14
CA SER A 155 14.72 14.74 3.00
C SER A 155 15.30 16.10 2.64
N ARG A 156 14.47 17.13 2.78
CA ARG A 156 14.90 18.53 2.68
C ARG A 156 15.89 18.87 3.79
N GLU A 157 15.54 18.54 5.01
CA GLU A 157 16.40 18.71 6.17
C GLU A 157 17.40 17.56 6.34
N PRO A 158 18.61 17.84 6.83
CA PRO A 158 19.57 16.78 7.14
C PRO A 158 19.02 15.81 8.19
N ARG A 159 19.30 14.52 8.02
CA ARG A 159 19.01 13.53 9.06
C ARG A 159 19.88 13.75 10.30
N LEU A 160 19.31 13.60 11.49
CA LEU A 160 20.07 13.60 12.74
C LEU A 160 20.94 12.36 12.87
N ARG A 161 20.38 11.22 12.47
CA ARG A 161 21.09 9.95 12.54
C ARG A 161 20.48 8.95 11.54
N MET A 162 21.32 8.07 11.02
CA MET A 162 20.89 6.90 10.27
C MET A 162 21.16 5.70 11.17
N MET A 163 20.10 4.94 11.48
CA MET A 163 20.24 3.68 12.19
C MET A 163 19.76 2.56 11.28
N ARG A 164 20.63 1.59 11.08
CA ARG A 164 20.20 0.24 10.84
C ARG A 164 20.18 -0.44 12.21
N PRO A 165 19.03 -0.79 12.78
CA PRO A 165 19.05 -1.74 13.87
C PRO A 165 19.78 -2.96 13.34
N PRO A 166 20.79 -3.49 14.07
CA PRO A 166 21.52 -4.65 13.62
C PRO A 166 20.65 -5.89 13.78
N LEU A 167 19.64 -6.03 12.90
CA LEU A 167 18.94 -7.29 12.77
C LEU A 167 19.86 -8.24 12.02
N ARG A 168 20.65 -8.99 12.77
CA ARG A 168 21.35 -10.13 12.19
C ARG A 168 20.33 -11.04 11.52
N ASN A 169 20.61 -11.42 10.27
CA ASN A 169 19.77 -12.30 9.45
C ASN A 169 18.38 -11.75 9.10
N SER A 170 18.21 -10.43 9.01
CA SER A 170 17.00 -9.85 8.42
C SER A 170 16.95 -10.12 6.92
N VAL A 171 15.78 -10.57 6.45
CA VAL A 171 15.46 -10.70 5.02
C VAL A 171 14.62 -9.54 4.52
N LEU A 172 14.26 -8.60 5.39
CA LEU A 172 13.51 -7.41 5.03
C LEU A 172 14.43 -6.37 4.39
N THR A 173 14.04 -5.86 3.23
CA THR A 173 14.67 -4.69 2.63
C THR A 173 14.07 -3.44 3.24
N TYR A 174 14.87 -2.67 3.99
CA TYR A 174 14.43 -1.43 4.62
C TYR A 174 15.55 -0.43 4.81
N MET A 175 15.17 0.82 5.02
CA MET A 175 16.02 1.92 5.46
C MET A 175 15.32 2.68 6.57
N ASN A 176 16.06 3.14 7.58
CA ASN A 176 15.51 4.06 8.56
C ASN A 176 16.43 5.25 8.83
N ALA A 177 15.83 6.37 9.18
CA ALA A 177 16.55 7.57 9.58
C ALA A 177 15.72 8.38 10.58
N THR A 178 16.42 9.07 11.48
CA THR A 178 15.85 10.02 12.45
C THR A 178 15.98 11.43 11.89
N TYR A 179 14.91 12.20 11.95
CA TYR A 179 14.85 13.59 11.54
C TYR A 179 14.44 14.49 12.71
N LEU A 180 14.74 15.77 12.61
CA LEU A 180 14.27 16.78 13.58
C LEU A 180 13.09 17.54 12.98
N GLY A 181 11.91 17.32 13.55
CA GLY A 181 10.73 18.14 13.27
C GLY A 181 10.55 19.23 14.32
N SER A 182 9.61 20.14 14.08
CA SER A 182 9.29 21.25 15.00
C SER A 182 8.85 20.78 16.40
N ALA A 183 8.21 19.59 16.49
CA ALA A 183 7.80 18.99 17.75
C ALA A 183 8.85 18.03 18.35
N GLY A 184 10.08 18.02 17.84
CA GLY A 184 11.18 17.14 18.24
C GLY A 184 11.47 16.01 17.27
N PRO A 185 12.38 15.09 17.62
CA PRO A 185 12.82 14.03 16.71
C PRO A 185 11.70 13.06 16.36
N PHE A 186 11.74 12.53 15.13
CA PHE A 186 10.86 11.50 14.64
C PHE A 186 11.61 10.48 13.77
N GLU A 187 11.13 9.25 13.75
CA GLU A 187 11.72 8.15 12.99
C GLU A 187 10.95 7.95 11.69
N VAL A 188 11.67 7.73 10.59
CA VAL A 188 11.11 7.29 9.31
C VAL A 188 11.71 5.95 8.92
N VAL A 189 10.87 4.99 8.63
CA VAL A 189 11.25 3.67 8.11
C VAL A 189 10.63 3.52 6.73
N SER A 190 11.44 3.29 5.72
CA SER A 190 11.02 2.92 4.36
C SER A 190 11.29 1.43 4.16
N THR A 191 10.33 0.70 3.60
CA THR A 191 10.47 -0.76 3.40
C THR A 191 9.93 -1.20 2.05
N HIS A 192 10.40 -2.35 1.57
CA HIS A 192 9.90 -3.03 0.39
C HIS A 192 9.84 -4.53 0.65
N PHE A 193 8.65 -5.09 0.55
CA PHE A 193 8.39 -6.51 0.77
C PHE A 193 8.43 -7.29 -0.55
N ASP A 194 8.80 -8.55 -0.46
CA ASP A 194 8.61 -9.49 -1.55
C ASP A 194 7.11 -9.74 -1.79
N TRP A 195 6.80 -10.34 -2.94
CA TRP A 195 5.44 -10.81 -3.22
C TRP A 195 4.98 -11.87 -2.20
N PRO A 196 3.66 -11.99 -1.91
CA PRO A 196 3.13 -12.96 -0.93
C PRO A 196 3.44 -14.43 -1.23
N THR A 197 3.89 -14.73 -2.44
CA THR A 197 4.34 -16.07 -2.86
C THR A 197 5.80 -16.36 -2.52
N SER A 198 6.57 -15.36 -2.05
CA SER A 198 7.95 -15.55 -1.63
C SER A 198 8.06 -16.34 -0.34
N ARG A 199 9.09 -17.18 -0.23
CA ARG A 199 9.40 -17.93 1.00
C ARG A 199 9.81 -17.02 2.16
N THR A 200 10.30 -15.82 1.88
CA THR A 200 10.77 -14.81 2.85
C THR A 200 9.64 -13.93 3.36
N PHE A 201 8.48 -13.92 2.71
CA PHE A 201 7.39 -13.00 2.98
C PHE A 201 6.96 -12.94 4.46
N ALA A 202 6.66 -14.09 5.07
CA ALA A 202 6.26 -14.13 6.47
C ALA A 202 7.39 -13.66 7.42
N GLN A 203 8.65 -13.98 7.09
CA GLN A 203 9.81 -13.53 7.85
C GLN A 203 10.00 -12.01 7.76
N GLN A 204 9.72 -11.40 6.60
CA GLN A 204 9.80 -9.95 6.42
C GLN A 204 8.83 -9.20 7.33
N HIS A 205 7.60 -9.69 7.52
CA HIS A 205 6.65 -9.11 8.48
C HIS A 205 7.16 -9.20 9.92
N ALA A 206 7.72 -10.34 10.31
CA ALA A 206 8.34 -10.50 11.62
C ALA A 206 9.56 -9.58 11.80
N ASP A 207 10.36 -9.39 10.75
CA ASP A 207 11.52 -8.50 10.76
C ASP A 207 11.08 -7.04 10.93
N LEU A 208 10.04 -6.59 10.23
CA LEU A 208 9.50 -5.24 10.40
C LEU A 208 9.04 -5.01 11.86
N ALA A 209 8.35 -5.97 12.45
CA ALA A 209 7.94 -5.89 13.86
C ALA A 209 9.15 -5.75 14.80
N ARG A 210 10.25 -6.46 14.53
CA ARG A 210 11.51 -6.34 15.29
C ARG A 210 12.19 -4.99 15.09
N VAL A 211 12.22 -4.47 13.84
CA VAL A 211 12.77 -3.14 13.53
C VAL A 211 12.02 -2.07 14.28
N THR A 212 10.70 -2.06 14.20
CA THR A 212 9.87 -1.05 14.83
C THR A 212 9.87 -1.14 16.36
N ALA A 213 10.05 -2.36 16.91
CA ALA A 213 10.19 -2.56 18.35
C ALA A 213 11.48 -1.97 18.92
N ALA A 214 12.53 -1.87 18.11
CA ALA A 214 13.84 -1.37 18.52
C ALA A 214 13.97 0.17 18.45
N LEU A 215 12.93 0.88 18.00
CA LEU A 215 12.93 2.32 17.76
C LEU A 215 11.82 3.03 18.56
N PRO A 216 11.95 4.35 18.85
CA PRO A 216 10.88 5.13 19.44
C PRO A 216 9.64 5.16 18.56
N ARG A 217 8.50 4.62 19.06
CA ARG A 217 7.28 4.42 18.25
C ARG A 217 6.33 5.60 18.23
N GLU A 218 6.38 6.48 19.24
CA GLU A 218 5.42 7.56 19.42
C GLU A 218 5.34 8.48 18.21
N ARG A 219 6.49 8.81 17.64
CA ARG A 219 6.66 9.67 16.45
C ARG A 219 7.28 8.92 15.27
N MET A 220 7.04 7.62 15.17
CA MET A 220 7.50 6.82 14.04
C MET A 220 6.55 6.97 12.86
N ILE A 221 7.12 6.93 11.66
CA ILE A 221 6.42 6.80 10.38
C ILE A 221 7.04 5.61 9.68
N VAL A 222 6.25 4.62 9.31
CA VAL A 222 6.67 3.48 8.47
C VAL A 222 5.93 3.55 7.17
N THR A 223 6.63 3.51 6.05
CA THR A 223 6.02 3.55 4.73
C THR A 223 6.69 2.56 3.79
N GLY A 224 5.99 2.14 2.75
CA GLY A 224 6.59 1.32 1.71
C GLY A 224 5.57 0.57 0.87
N ASP A 225 6.12 -0.18 -0.06
CA ASP A 225 5.42 -1.22 -0.77
C ASP A 225 5.47 -2.51 0.06
N PHE A 226 4.33 -2.88 0.61
CA PHE A 226 4.19 -4.09 1.43
C PHE A 226 3.82 -5.31 0.60
N ASN A 227 3.54 -5.12 -0.69
CA ASN A 227 3.01 -6.17 -1.55
C ASN A 227 1.81 -6.93 -0.94
N THR A 228 1.07 -6.28 -0.04
CA THR A 228 0.05 -6.90 0.82
C THR A 228 -1.16 -5.99 0.91
N THR A 229 -2.35 -6.54 0.76
CA THR A 229 -3.60 -5.75 0.81
C THR A 229 -4.23 -5.75 2.21
N PRO A 230 -5.06 -4.74 2.56
CA PRO A 230 -5.70 -4.61 3.88
C PRO A 230 -6.62 -5.77 4.29
N TRP A 231 -7.08 -6.55 3.34
CA TRP A 231 -7.95 -7.70 3.58
C TRP A 231 -7.20 -9.03 3.66
N SER A 232 -5.86 -9.02 3.52
CA SER A 232 -5.02 -10.17 3.77
C SER A 232 -4.82 -10.40 5.27
N ASP A 233 -4.64 -11.64 5.67
CA ASP A 233 -4.34 -12.01 7.06
C ASP A 233 -2.96 -11.49 7.48
N ALA A 234 -1.99 -11.51 6.55
CA ALA A 234 -0.64 -11.00 6.79
C ALA A 234 -0.64 -9.52 7.20
N LEU A 235 -1.38 -8.63 6.48
CA LEU A 235 -1.42 -7.22 6.85
C LEU A 235 -2.22 -6.98 8.13
N ARG A 236 -3.32 -7.70 8.35
CA ARG A 236 -4.07 -7.61 9.62
C ARG A 236 -3.21 -7.96 10.83
N ARG A 237 -2.38 -9.01 10.72
CA ARG A 237 -1.41 -9.35 11.79
C ARG A 237 -0.39 -8.24 11.97
N THR A 238 0.07 -7.64 10.88
CA THR A 238 1.00 -6.51 10.92
C THR A 238 0.37 -5.31 11.61
N ASP A 239 -0.88 -4.94 11.28
CA ASP A 239 -1.64 -3.89 11.97
C ASP A 239 -1.68 -4.10 13.48
N LEU A 240 -1.81 -5.36 13.95
CA LEU A 240 -1.85 -5.70 15.37
C LEU A 240 -0.46 -5.70 16.04
N THR A 241 0.60 -6.07 15.32
CA THR A 241 1.92 -6.31 15.90
C THR A 241 2.82 -5.09 15.92
N LEU A 242 2.65 -4.14 15.00
CA LEU A 242 3.51 -2.96 14.94
C LEU A 242 3.31 -1.98 16.09
N GLY A 243 2.11 -1.95 16.69
CA GLY A 243 1.74 -0.92 17.67
C GLY A 243 1.69 0.49 17.09
N LEU A 244 1.52 0.57 15.77
CA LEU A 244 1.33 1.78 14.96
C LEU A 244 -0.05 1.76 14.33
N ARG A 245 -0.52 2.91 13.86
CA ARG A 245 -1.79 3.01 13.12
C ARG A 245 -1.53 3.12 11.63
N ARG A 246 -2.15 2.27 10.83
CA ARG A 246 -2.13 2.41 9.37
C ARG A 246 -3.13 3.49 8.98
N VAL A 247 -2.67 4.53 8.29
CA VAL A 247 -3.47 5.73 8.00
C VAL A 247 -4.10 5.74 6.62
N ASP A 248 -3.57 4.97 5.67
CA ASP A 248 -4.24 4.69 4.40
C ASP A 248 -5.46 3.79 4.62
N ARG A 249 -6.50 4.00 3.82
CA ARG A 249 -7.69 3.16 3.81
C ARG A 249 -7.97 2.71 2.38
N ALA A 250 -7.63 1.45 2.09
CA ALA A 250 -7.81 0.86 0.76
C ALA A 250 -7.42 1.83 -0.37
N LEU A 251 -6.29 2.53 -0.22
CA LEU A 251 -5.79 3.46 -1.22
C LEU A 251 -5.16 2.68 -2.37
N TYR A 252 -5.96 2.40 -3.40
CA TYR A 252 -5.54 1.59 -4.53
C TYR A 252 -4.38 2.23 -5.28
N SER A 253 -3.21 1.61 -5.25
CA SER A 253 -1.95 2.13 -5.81
C SER A 253 -1.38 1.30 -6.94
N TRP A 254 -1.80 0.03 -7.11
CA TRP A 254 -1.28 -0.89 -8.12
C TRP A 254 -2.40 -1.62 -8.88
N PRO A 255 -2.25 -1.90 -10.19
CA PRO A 255 -1.22 -1.38 -11.08
C PRO A 255 -1.55 0.03 -11.61
N ALA A 256 -0.52 0.87 -11.80
CA ALA A 256 -0.64 2.15 -12.49
C ALA A 256 -0.40 2.02 -14.00
N GLN A 257 0.20 0.91 -14.44
CA GLN A 257 0.38 0.56 -15.85
C GLN A 257 0.31 -0.95 -16.06
N VAL A 258 -0.10 -1.35 -17.27
CA VAL A 258 -0.08 -2.74 -17.73
C VAL A 258 0.51 -2.76 -19.14
N GLY A 259 1.56 -3.56 -19.35
CA GLY A 259 2.24 -3.66 -20.66
C GLY A 259 2.80 -2.33 -21.16
N GLY A 260 3.31 -1.48 -20.27
CA GLY A 260 3.86 -0.16 -20.59
C GLY A 260 2.83 0.93 -20.92
N ARG A 261 1.54 0.63 -20.74
CA ARG A 261 0.44 1.59 -20.94
C ARG A 261 -0.17 1.96 -19.60
N ALA A 262 -0.47 3.24 -19.38
CA ALA A 262 -1.15 3.72 -18.17
C ALA A 262 -2.47 2.94 -17.95
N TRP A 263 -2.69 2.48 -16.72
CA TRP A 263 -3.88 1.75 -16.32
C TRP A 263 -4.65 2.56 -15.28
N PRO A 264 -5.86 3.06 -15.61
CA PRO A 264 -6.57 4.01 -14.74
C PRO A 264 -7.29 3.36 -13.56
N LEU A 265 -7.40 2.02 -13.55
CA LEU A 265 -8.17 1.27 -12.55
C LEU A 265 -7.26 0.37 -11.72
N PRO A 266 -6.48 0.92 -10.76
CA PRO A 266 -5.70 0.11 -9.85
C PRO A 266 -6.61 -0.78 -9.00
N VAL A 267 -6.18 -1.99 -8.71
CA VAL A 267 -6.99 -3.01 -8.04
C VAL A 267 -6.43 -3.46 -6.69
N LEU A 268 -5.16 -3.19 -6.41
CA LEU A 268 -4.50 -3.56 -5.16
C LEU A 268 -3.98 -2.33 -4.41
N PRO A 269 -4.44 -2.08 -3.17
CA PRO A 269 -3.82 -1.14 -2.25
C PRO A 269 -2.69 -1.86 -1.50
N ILE A 270 -1.47 -1.75 -1.98
CA ILE A 270 -0.30 -2.46 -1.44
C ILE A 270 0.79 -1.53 -0.91
N ASP A 271 0.62 -0.23 -1.11
CA ASP A 271 1.48 0.81 -0.59
C ASP A 271 0.87 1.39 0.68
N HIS A 272 1.57 1.28 1.81
CA HIS A 272 1.02 1.61 3.12
C HIS A 272 1.82 2.65 3.89
N VAL A 273 1.12 3.39 4.74
CA VAL A 273 1.67 4.37 5.68
C VAL A 273 1.17 4.06 7.08
N TYR A 274 2.10 3.80 8.00
CA TYR A 274 1.83 3.64 9.43
C TYR A 274 2.43 4.79 10.22
N VAL A 275 1.73 5.21 11.25
CA VAL A 275 2.19 6.30 12.12
C VAL A 275 2.04 5.97 13.60
N GLY A 276 2.93 6.50 14.41
CA GLY A 276 2.83 6.47 15.87
C GLY A 276 1.68 7.34 16.40
N LYS A 277 1.37 7.19 17.68
CA LYS A 277 0.24 7.85 18.34
C LYS A 277 0.34 9.39 18.38
N ASP A 278 1.55 9.94 18.24
CA ASP A 278 1.79 11.37 18.29
C ASP A 278 1.68 12.05 16.90
N TRP A 279 1.12 11.35 15.91
CA TRP A 279 0.75 11.91 14.61
C TRP A 279 -0.76 11.94 14.40
N LYS A 280 -1.25 12.97 13.72
CA LYS A 280 -2.61 13.07 13.18
C LYS A 280 -2.53 13.25 11.66
N VAL A 281 -3.51 12.75 10.95
CA VAL A 281 -3.59 12.87 9.49
C VAL A 281 -4.21 14.21 9.13
N VAL A 282 -3.53 14.99 8.30
CA VAL A 282 -4.12 16.17 7.65
C VAL A 282 -4.78 15.76 6.35
N SER A 283 -4.02 15.04 5.51
CA SER A 283 -4.52 14.46 4.25
C SER A 283 -3.72 13.21 3.88
N ILE A 284 -4.35 12.32 3.14
CA ILE A 284 -3.68 11.22 2.45
C ILE A 284 -4.37 11.00 1.11
N GLU A 285 -3.59 10.93 0.03
CA GLU A 285 -4.11 10.82 -1.32
C GLU A 285 -3.15 10.10 -2.25
N ARG A 286 -3.67 9.66 -3.38
CA ARG A 286 -2.90 9.06 -4.46
C ARG A 286 -2.44 10.14 -5.43
N GLY A 287 -1.15 10.12 -5.78
CA GLY A 287 -0.58 10.96 -6.85
C GLY A 287 -0.91 10.44 -8.26
N PRO A 288 -0.37 11.08 -9.31
CA PRO A 288 -0.60 10.71 -10.70
C PRO A 288 0.24 9.49 -11.14
N ALA A 289 -0.10 8.91 -12.29
CA ALA A 289 0.76 7.91 -12.95
C ALA A 289 2.04 8.56 -13.48
N LEU A 290 3.20 8.04 -13.09
CA LEU A 290 4.52 8.60 -13.39
C LEU A 290 5.43 7.62 -14.15
N GLY A 291 4.87 6.67 -14.89
CA GLY A 291 5.65 5.65 -15.61
C GLY A 291 6.08 4.47 -14.73
N SER A 292 5.83 4.51 -13.42
CA SER A 292 5.90 3.34 -12.55
C SER A 292 4.64 2.49 -12.72
N ASP A 293 4.72 1.22 -12.33
CA ASP A 293 3.54 0.37 -12.15
C ASP A 293 2.80 0.61 -10.83
N HIS A 294 3.31 1.52 -9.97
CA HIS A 294 2.63 2.05 -8.79
C HIS A 294 2.24 3.51 -8.98
N TYR A 295 1.20 3.93 -8.26
CA TYR A 295 0.91 5.33 -8.00
C TYR A 295 1.59 5.79 -6.72
N PRO A 296 2.11 7.03 -6.63
CA PRO A 296 2.62 7.58 -5.38
C PRO A 296 1.52 7.72 -4.33
N VAL A 297 1.88 7.61 -3.06
CA VAL A 297 1.05 7.99 -1.91
C VAL A 297 1.60 9.27 -1.31
N VAL A 298 0.76 10.30 -1.24
CA VAL A 298 1.09 11.59 -0.62
C VAL A 298 0.35 11.68 0.71
N VAL A 299 1.08 11.87 1.79
CA VAL A 299 0.50 12.05 3.12
C VAL A 299 1.01 13.31 3.78
N VAL A 300 0.10 14.06 4.40
CA VAL A 300 0.43 15.21 5.26
C VAL A 300 0.04 14.85 6.69
N LEU A 301 1.01 14.94 7.58
CA LEU A 301 0.88 14.59 8.99
C LEU A 301 1.17 15.80 9.87
N ALA A 302 0.41 15.97 10.94
CA ALA A 302 0.66 16.98 11.96
C ALA A 302 1.05 16.31 13.29
N PRO A 303 2.08 16.82 14.00
CA PRO A 303 2.45 16.26 15.29
C PRO A 303 1.41 16.62 16.37
N VAL A 304 1.23 15.70 17.32
CA VAL A 304 0.52 15.99 18.56
C VAL A 304 1.48 16.71 19.50
N TRP A 305 1.15 17.93 19.85
CA TRP A 305 1.93 18.70 20.83
C TRP A 305 1.60 18.20 22.23
N ARG A 306 2.58 17.64 22.93
CA ARG A 306 2.45 17.36 24.36
C ARG A 306 2.78 18.65 25.12
N ARG A 307 1.86 19.06 25.96
CA ARG A 307 2.08 20.12 26.95
C ARG A 307 2.98 19.60 28.07
#